data_e7ba766a7f3eed2610301bc74d628b50
#
_entry.id   e7ba766a7f3eed2610301bc74d628b50
#
_cell.length_a   1.000
_cell.length_b   1.000
_cell.length_c   1.000
_cell.angle_alpha   90.00
_cell.angle_beta   90.00
_cell.angle_gamma   90.00
#
_symmetry.space_group_name_H-M   'P 1'
#
loop_
_entity.id
_entity.type
_entity.pdbx_description
1 polymer ?
#
loop_
_entity_poly.entity_id
_entity_poly.type
_entity_poly.pdbx_seq_one_letter_code
_entity_poly.pdbx_strand_id
1 'polypeptide(L)'
;MTDTAADSANLPDTGQFFQRGNYAPVPDELTEYDLPVKGAIPAELDGWYLRNGPNPRQPTGHWFLGDGMLHGVRIEGGAAKWYRNRWVRTDSFDTPFGVYNGDGSRNLRSAVANTHIVNHAGKTLALVESSLPYEVTKDLETVGCYDFGGKLNDAMTAHPKICPTTGELHFFGYGNLFSPHVSYHRVDAAGELTISRPIDVEALTMMHDFAMTSGHVIFLDLPIVFNIDIAVSGSGDMPFRWEDEYGARLGVLRRDDPFGEVRWFDIDPCYIFHVANAYDDGETIVLQAVRYAELWRKDGGFGDSAVLWNWRIDLRTGTVTEHQLDDRAVEFPRIDDRLAGLPARYAVSVGDASLVRYDLRTGDAVEHRFGTPDAPGGPGEAVFIPSPSGAPDESNGWYMAYVYDPVDNASELVILDAADFAGEPVARVQLPRRVPYGFHGNWISS
;
A
#
# COMPACT_ATOMS: atom_id res chain seq x y z
N MET A 1 -5.20 -23.75 -26.02
CA MET A 1 -5.40 -23.79 -24.56
C MET A 1 -4.09 -24.27 -23.99
N THR A 2 -3.20 -23.37 -23.64
CA THR A 2 -1.95 -23.68 -22.93
C THR A 2 -2.34 -24.00 -21.49
N ASP A 3 -1.75 -25.05 -20.95
CA ASP A 3 -2.04 -25.60 -19.63
C ASP A 3 -1.67 -24.54 -18.55
N THR A 4 -2.66 -23.75 -18.10
CA THR A 4 -2.51 -22.68 -17.11
C THR A 4 -2.26 -23.23 -15.69
N ALA A 5 -2.29 -24.57 -15.50
CA ALA A 5 -2.11 -25.22 -14.22
C ALA A 5 -0.65 -25.27 -13.75
N ALA A 6 0.33 -25.11 -14.65
CA ALA A 6 1.75 -25.28 -14.29
C ALA A 6 2.35 -24.09 -13.51
N ASP A 7 1.71 -22.91 -13.51
CA ASP A 7 2.22 -21.70 -12.85
C ASP A 7 1.35 -21.24 -11.65
N SER A 8 0.57 -22.11 -11.07
CA SER A 8 -0.21 -21.86 -9.87
C SER A 8 0.07 -22.89 -8.79
N ALA A 9 0.06 -22.46 -7.52
CA ALA A 9 0.20 -23.38 -6.40
C ALA A 9 -0.96 -24.39 -6.38
N ASN A 10 -0.64 -25.68 -6.17
CA ASN A 10 -1.65 -26.73 -6.11
C ASN A 10 -2.33 -26.76 -4.73
N LEU A 11 -3.13 -25.71 -4.45
CA LEU A 11 -3.94 -25.63 -3.24
C LEU A 11 -5.33 -26.23 -3.47
N PRO A 12 -5.98 -26.80 -2.42
CA PRO A 12 -7.38 -27.22 -2.51
C PRO A 12 -8.27 -26.04 -2.94
N ASP A 13 -9.14 -26.25 -3.94
CA ASP A 13 -10.10 -25.24 -4.39
C ASP A 13 -11.18 -25.06 -3.31
N THR A 14 -11.20 -23.89 -2.68
CA THR A 14 -12.20 -23.47 -1.69
C THR A 14 -13.29 -22.60 -2.31
N GLY A 15 -13.25 -22.35 -3.62
CA GLY A 15 -14.18 -21.49 -4.35
C GLY A 15 -13.89 -20.00 -4.24
N GLN A 16 -12.87 -19.61 -3.51
CA GLN A 16 -12.52 -18.23 -3.30
C GLN A 16 -11.95 -17.57 -4.58
N PHE A 17 -12.31 -16.30 -4.83
CA PHE A 17 -11.88 -15.56 -6.03
C PHE A 17 -10.36 -15.47 -6.16
N PHE A 18 -9.66 -15.35 -5.02
CA PHE A 18 -8.21 -15.21 -4.97
C PHE A 18 -7.41 -16.50 -5.21
N GLN A 19 -8.10 -17.58 -5.60
CA GLN A 19 -7.48 -18.80 -6.11
C GLN A 19 -7.49 -18.89 -7.64
N ARG A 20 -7.98 -17.84 -8.34
CA ARG A 20 -8.24 -17.86 -9.80
C ARG A 20 -7.59 -16.69 -10.51
N GLY A 21 -7.30 -16.89 -11.81
CA GLY A 21 -6.69 -15.86 -12.67
C GLY A 21 -5.38 -15.34 -12.08
N ASN A 22 -5.13 -14.04 -12.20
CA ASN A 22 -3.92 -13.44 -11.65
C ASN A 22 -3.92 -13.27 -10.11
N TYR A 23 -5.00 -13.62 -9.41
CA TYR A 23 -5.00 -13.70 -7.95
C TYR A 23 -4.39 -15.01 -7.44
N ALA A 24 -4.42 -16.10 -8.24
CA ALA A 24 -3.94 -17.40 -7.80
C ALA A 24 -2.45 -17.34 -7.41
N PRO A 25 -2.06 -17.97 -6.28
CA PRO A 25 -0.68 -17.96 -5.82
C PRO A 25 0.26 -18.68 -6.81
N VAL A 26 1.51 -18.22 -6.92
CA VAL A 26 2.57 -18.94 -7.64
C VAL A 26 3.16 -20.04 -6.76
N PRO A 27 3.66 -21.16 -7.35
CA PRO A 27 3.95 -22.36 -6.59
C PRO A 27 5.24 -22.32 -5.78
N ASP A 28 6.21 -21.50 -6.16
CA ASP A 28 7.57 -21.58 -5.62
C ASP A 28 8.35 -20.25 -5.72
N GLU A 29 9.51 -20.25 -5.11
CA GLU A 29 10.52 -19.21 -5.21
C GLU A 29 11.37 -19.42 -6.47
N LEU A 30 11.65 -18.34 -7.18
CA LEU A 30 12.44 -18.34 -8.42
C LEU A 30 13.49 -17.23 -8.38
N THR A 31 14.59 -17.45 -9.07
CA THR A 31 15.53 -16.41 -9.48
C THR A 31 15.88 -16.63 -10.96
N GLU A 32 15.73 -15.58 -11.76
CA GLU A 32 16.12 -15.54 -13.15
C GLU A 32 17.02 -14.34 -13.40
N TYR A 33 18.01 -14.50 -14.27
CA TYR A 33 19.01 -13.48 -14.56
C TYR A 33 18.90 -13.01 -16.00
N ASP A 34 19.42 -11.80 -16.28
CA ASP A 34 19.54 -11.24 -17.63
C ASP A 34 18.20 -11.25 -18.39
N LEU A 35 17.18 -10.64 -17.78
CA LEU A 35 15.81 -10.66 -18.29
C LEU A 35 15.70 -9.99 -19.66
N PRO A 36 14.91 -10.57 -20.58
CA PRO A 36 14.65 -9.94 -21.87
C PRO A 36 13.93 -8.61 -21.72
N VAL A 37 14.34 -7.62 -22.52
CA VAL A 37 13.77 -6.27 -22.53
C VAL A 37 13.31 -5.91 -23.93
N LYS A 38 12.07 -5.43 -24.05
CA LYS A 38 11.57 -4.72 -25.25
C LYS A 38 11.71 -3.23 -24.98
N GLY A 39 12.23 -2.45 -25.93
CA GLY A 39 12.58 -1.04 -25.74
C GLY A 39 13.96 -0.87 -25.10
N ALA A 40 14.16 0.20 -24.33
CA ALA A 40 15.44 0.50 -23.69
C ALA A 40 15.21 1.03 -22.26
N ILE A 41 15.75 0.31 -21.28
CA ILE A 41 15.75 0.78 -19.89
C ILE A 41 16.64 2.03 -19.79
N PRO A 42 16.15 3.15 -19.25
CA PRO A 42 16.97 4.33 -19.02
C PRO A 42 18.21 3.99 -18.19
N ALA A 43 19.39 4.38 -18.69
CA ALA A 43 20.68 4.04 -18.04
C ALA A 43 20.85 4.69 -16.66
N GLU A 44 20.07 5.72 -16.38
CA GLU A 44 20.01 6.43 -15.08
C GLU A 44 19.32 5.63 -13.98
N LEU A 45 18.53 4.62 -14.35
CA LEU A 45 17.85 3.76 -13.38
C LEU A 45 18.85 2.76 -12.80
N ASP A 46 19.14 2.93 -11.51
CA ASP A 46 20.00 2.05 -10.73
C ASP A 46 19.37 1.78 -9.37
N GLY A 47 18.81 0.58 -9.17
CA GLY A 47 18.07 0.24 -7.95
C GLY A 47 17.25 -1.04 -8.09
N TRP A 48 16.30 -1.19 -7.19
CA TRP A 48 15.40 -2.33 -7.07
C TRP A 48 13.96 -1.86 -7.13
N TYR A 49 13.18 -2.41 -8.05
CA TYR A 49 11.72 -2.32 -8.00
C TYR A 49 11.21 -3.52 -7.23
N LEU A 50 10.58 -3.28 -6.09
CA LEU A 50 10.09 -4.32 -5.17
C LEU A 50 8.58 -4.17 -4.98
N ARG A 51 7.84 -5.28 -4.90
CA ARG A 51 6.42 -5.31 -4.57
C ARG A 51 6.11 -6.46 -3.62
N ASN A 52 5.19 -6.24 -2.69
CA ASN A 52 4.67 -7.23 -1.77
C ASN A 52 3.22 -7.64 -2.14
N GLY A 53 2.86 -8.84 -1.80
CA GLY A 53 1.49 -9.34 -1.99
C GLY A 53 1.26 -10.69 -1.34
N PRO A 54 -0.02 -11.09 -1.16
CA PRO A 54 -0.35 -12.39 -0.62
C PRO A 54 -0.05 -13.50 -1.62
N ASN A 55 0.64 -14.53 -1.17
CA ASN A 55 0.90 -15.77 -1.91
C ASN A 55 0.76 -16.95 -0.94
N PRO A 56 -0.47 -17.32 -0.58
CA PRO A 56 -0.73 -18.29 0.45
C PRO A 56 -0.15 -19.67 0.10
N ARG A 57 0.52 -20.30 1.07
CA ARG A 57 1.03 -21.69 0.98
C ARG A 57 0.00 -22.73 1.45
N GLN A 58 -1.04 -22.25 2.13
CA GLN A 58 -2.18 -23.03 2.61
C GLN A 58 -3.47 -22.28 2.31
N PRO A 59 -4.63 -22.95 2.20
CA PRO A 59 -5.90 -22.28 2.04
C PRO A 59 -6.15 -21.27 3.18
N THR A 60 -6.59 -20.07 2.83
CA THR A 60 -6.97 -19.00 3.78
C THR A 60 -8.43 -18.62 3.59
N GLY A 61 -9.07 -18.08 4.62
CA GLY A 61 -10.47 -17.61 4.56
C GLY A 61 -10.61 -16.27 3.83
N HIS A 62 -9.54 -15.48 3.77
CA HIS A 62 -9.55 -14.15 3.15
C HIS A 62 -8.24 -13.89 2.42
N TRP A 63 -8.30 -13.10 1.33
CA TRP A 63 -7.12 -12.75 0.51
C TRP A 63 -6.02 -12.06 1.32
N PHE A 64 -6.40 -11.17 2.25
CA PHE A 64 -5.45 -10.46 3.13
C PHE A 64 -4.66 -11.35 4.09
N LEU A 65 -5.07 -12.61 4.26
CA LEU A 65 -4.43 -13.54 5.20
C LEU A 65 -3.40 -14.47 4.54
N GLY A 66 -3.12 -14.31 3.24
CA GLY A 66 -2.10 -15.09 2.56
C GLY A 66 -0.68 -14.72 2.99
N ASP A 67 0.23 -15.70 3.02
CA ASP A 67 1.66 -15.46 3.30
C ASP A 67 2.23 -14.42 2.35
N GLY A 68 3.03 -13.49 2.85
CA GLY A 68 3.65 -12.44 2.05
C GLY A 68 4.74 -12.98 1.13
N MET A 69 4.65 -12.61 -0.14
CA MET A 69 5.70 -12.88 -1.13
C MET A 69 6.15 -11.57 -1.77
N LEU A 70 7.44 -11.34 -1.66
CA LEU A 70 8.11 -10.23 -2.34
C LEU A 70 8.45 -10.63 -3.77
N HIS A 71 8.22 -9.72 -4.71
CA HIS A 71 8.65 -9.80 -6.09
C HIS A 71 9.57 -8.63 -6.40
N GLY A 72 10.75 -8.88 -6.93
CA GLY A 72 11.73 -7.84 -7.17
C GLY A 72 12.44 -7.96 -8.51
N VAL A 73 12.77 -6.81 -9.11
CA VAL A 73 13.64 -6.69 -10.26
C VAL A 73 14.78 -5.73 -9.92
N ARG A 74 16.03 -6.18 -10.11
CA ARG A 74 17.22 -5.33 -10.05
C ARG A 74 17.48 -4.72 -11.42
N ILE A 75 17.54 -3.40 -11.46
CA ILE A 75 17.91 -2.63 -12.67
C ILE A 75 19.26 -1.96 -12.42
N GLU A 76 20.17 -2.07 -13.38
CA GLU A 76 21.49 -1.46 -13.33
C GLU A 76 22.08 -1.31 -14.72
N GLY A 77 22.58 -0.12 -15.04
CA GLY A 77 23.29 0.16 -16.30
C GLY A 77 22.44 -0.13 -17.53
N GLY A 78 21.15 0.19 -17.51
CA GLY A 78 20.22 -0.02 -18.62
C GLY A 78 19.81 -1.48 -18.83
N ALA A 79 20.03 -2.36 -17.85
CA ALA A 79 19.69 -3.78 -17.93
C ALA A 79 18.93 -4.26 -16.69
N ALA A 80 17.99 -5.19 -16.88
CA ALA A 80 17.33 -5.90 -15.81
C ALA A 80 18.15 -7.14 -15.43
N LYS A 81 18.91 -7.02 -14.36
CA LYS A 81 19.94 -7.99 -13.94
C LYS A 81 19.36 -9.30 -13.42
N TRP A 82 18.29 -9.20 -12.67
CA TRP A 82 17.58 -10.36 -12.15
C TRP A 82 16.13 -10.03 -11.79
N TYR A 83 15.30 -11.06 -11.81
CA TYR A 83 14.01 -11.13 -11.13
C TYR A 83 14.11 -12.16 -10.01
N ARG A 84 13.49 -11.87 -8.87
CA ARG A 84 13.32 -12.81 -7.75
C ARG A 84 11.95 -12.68 -7.14
N ASN A 85 11.41 -13.80 -6.68
CA ASN A 85 10.32 -13.82 -5.73
C ASN A 85 10.72 -14.64 -4.51
N ARG A 86 10.39 -14.14 -3.30
CA ARG A 86 10.70 -14.80 -2.02
C ARG A 86 9.55 -14.60 -1.05
N TRP A 87 9.18 -15.68 -0.36
CA TRP A 87 8.31 -15.52 0.79
C TRP A 87 9.03 -14.76 1.91
N VAL A 88 8.28 -13.90 2.62
CA VAL A 88 8.74 -13.34 3.88
C VAL A 88 8.60 -14.42 4.95
N ARG A 89 9.73 -14.92 5.45
CA ARG A 89 9.76 -16.00 6.43
C ARG A 89 9.56 -15.43 7.83
N THR A 90 8.29 -15.19 8.16
CA THR A 90 7.88 -14.67 9.47
C THR A 90 7.94 -15.75 10.56
N ASP A 91 7.79 -15.35 11.83
CA ASP A 91 7.74 -16.32 12.94
C ASP A 91 6.53 -17.27 12.84
N SER A 92 5.49 -16.89 12.09
CA SER A 92 4.33 -17.76 11.78
C SER A 92 4.41 -18.44 10.40
N PHE A 93 5.57 -18.41 9.74
CA PHE A 93 5.71 -19.04 8.43
C PHE A 93 5.43 -20.54 8.44
N ASP A 94 5.91 -21.27 9.46
CA ASP A 94 5.71 -22.70 9.62
C ASP A 94 4.83 -23.06 10.84
N THR A 95 4.16 -22.06 11.42
CA THR A 95 3.25 -22.22 12.57
C THR A 95 1.91 -21.54 12.28
N PRO A 96 0.81 -21.90 12.96
CA PRO A 96 -0.46 -21.25 12.75
C PRO A 96 -0.38 -19.74 12.98
N PHE A 97 -0.90 -18.96 12.02
CA PHE A 97 -1.08 -17.52 12.14
C PHE A 97 -2.21 -17.20 13.12
N GLY A 98 -1.99 -16.24 13.99
CA GLY A 98 -3.00 -15.74 14.92
C GLY A 98 -2.70 -14.35 15.43
N VAL A 99 -3.62 -13.42 15.21
CA VAL A 99 -3.48 -11.99 15.55
C VAL A 99 -3.49 -11.77 17.06
N TYR A 100 -4.18 -12.63 17.82
CA TYR A 100 -4.35 -12.51 19.27
C TYR A 100 -3.87 -13.76 20.01
N ASN A 101 -3.33 -13.56 21.18
CA ASN A 101 -3.07 -14.61 22.17
C ASN A 101 -4.36 -15.05 22.86
N GLY A 102 -4.33 -16.15 23.59
CA GLY A 102 -5.50 -16.65 24.31
C GLY A 102 -6.06 -15.74 25.42
N ASP A 103 -5.30 -14.74 25.85
CA ASP A 103 -5.69 -13.71 26.82
C ASP A 103 -6.23 -12.42 26.15
N GLY A 104 -6.33 -12.40 24.82
CA GLY A 104 -6.78 -11.23 24.03
C GLY A 104 -5.70 -10.18 23.76
N SER A 105 -4.47 -10.37 24.23
CA SER A 105 -3.36 -9.51 23.88
C SER A 105 -2.91 -9.76 22.42
N ARG A 106 -2.27 -8.75 21.80
CA ARG A 106 -1.74 -8.88 20.43
C ARG A 106 -0.56 -9.85 20.36
N ASN A 107 -0.58 -10.73 19.37
CA ASN A 107 0.56 -11.53 18.99
C ASN A 107 1.38 -10.81 17.92
N LEU A 108 2.15 -9.82 18.34
CA LEU A 108 2.84 -8.89 17.43
C LEU A 108 3.90 -9.55 16.53
N ARG A 109 4.35 -10.77 16.86
CA ARG A 109 5.32 -11.52 16.04
C ARG A 109 4.66 -12.48 15.05
N SER A 110 3.36 -12.76 15.23
CA SER A 110 2.59 -13.55 14.27
C SER A 110 2.17 -12.66 13.10
N ALA A 111 2.73 -12.88 11.93
CA ALA A 111 2.59 -12.00 10.78
C ALA A 111 2.48 -12.78 9.49
N VAL A 112 1.77 -12.23 8.52
CA VAL A 112 1.82 -12.64 7.11
C VAL A 112 2.75 -11.74 6.29
N ALA A 113 3.03 -10.51 6.73
CA ALA A 113 3.97 -9.54 6.15
C ALA A 113 3.79 -9.36 4.63
N ASN A 114 2.54 -9.23 4.17
CA ASN A 114 2.16 -9.35 2.75
C ASN A 114 1.75 -8.05 2.07
N THR A 115 1.79 -6.90 2.79
CA THR A 115 1.09 -5.71 2.31
C THR A 115 2.02 -4.71 1.62
N HIS A 116 3.12 -4.32 2.24
CA HIS A 116 4.01 -3.29 1.70
C HIS A 116 5.49 -3.65 1.88
N ILE A 117 6.34 -2.95 1.15
CA ILE A 117 7.80 -2.98 1.32
C ILE A 117 8.31 -1.54 1.33
N VAL A 118 9.00 -1.13 2.39
CA VAL A 118 9.50 0.24 2.55
C VAL A 118 10.98 0.22 2.94
N ASN A 119 11.69 1.31 2.63
CA ASN A 119 13.07 1.48 3.06
C ASN A 119 13.19 2.73 3.94
N HIS A 120 13.78 2.59 5.13
CA HIS A 120 14.05 3.70 6.03
C HIS A 120 15.32 3.43 6.84
N ALA A 121 16.17 4.45 6.99
CA ALA A 121 17.43 4.38 7.77
C ALA A 121 18.31 3.15 7.41
N GLY A 122 18.37 2.81 6.12
CA GLY A 122 19.16 1.68 5.61
C GLY A 122 18.54 0.30 5.81
N LYS A 123 17.33 0.21 6.38
CA LYS A 123 16.56 -1.03 6.54
C LYS A 123 15.43 -1.13 5.54
N THR A 124 15.26 -2.31 4.97
CA THR A 124 14.12 -2.64 4.12
C THR A 124 13.14 -3.50 4.92
N LEU A 125 11.90 -3.05 5.04
CA LEU A 125 10.87 -3.64 5.91
C LEU A 125 9.69 -4.14 5.10
N ALA A 126 9.34 -5.41 5.26
CA ALA A 126 8.08 -5.98 4.78
C ALA A 126 7.02 -5.81 5.88
N LEU A 127 5.87 -5.27 5.52
CA LEU A 127 4.85 -4.79 6.42
C LEU A 127 3.53 -5.54 6.26
N VAL A 128 2.80 -5.63 7.37
CA VAL A 128 1.37 -5.89 7.46
C VAL A 128 0.83 -5.17 8.69
N GLU A 129 -0.34 -4.57 8.61
CA GLU A 129 -0.90 -3.71 9.66
C GLU A 129 -1.20 -4.41 11.00
N SER A 130 -1.13 -5.73 11.04
CA SER A 130 -1.49 -6.53 12.22
C SER A 130 -0.33 -6.92 13.12
N SER A 131 0.92 -6.60 12.80
CA SER A 131 2.10 -7.08 13.54
C SER A 131 3.27 -6.09 13.51
N LEU A 132 4.38 -6.48 14.13
CA LEU A 132 5.68 -5.86 13.91
C LEU A 132 6.14 -6.07 12.46
N PRO A 133 6.92 -5.14 11.87
CA PRO A 133 7.54 -5.32 10.57
C PRO A 133 8.60 -6.43 10.55
N TYR A 134 8.88 -6.95 9.36
CA TYR A 134 9.97 -7.89 9.13
C TYR A 134 11.06 -7.25 8.26
N GLU A 135 12.29 -7.23 8.76
CA GLU A 135 13.44 -6.77 8.00
C GLU A 135 13.81 -7.81 6.93
N VAL A 136 14.04 -7.33 5.72
CA VAL A 136 14.50 -8.13 4.57
C VAL A 136 15.72 -7.47 3.92
N THR A 137 16.53 -8.24 3.23
CA THR A 137 17.63 -7.69 2.42
C THR A 137 17.10 -7.17 1.08
N LYS A 138 17.93 -6.38 0.36
CA LYS A 138 17.64 -5.97 -1.03
C LYS A 138 17.60 -7.17 -2.00
N ASP A 139 18.15 -8.32 -1.60
CA ASP A 139 18.06 -9.61 -2.31
C ASP A 139 16.83 -10.45 -1.91
N LEU A 140 15.91 -9.87 -1.14
CA LEU A 140 14.64 -10.41 -0.64
C LEU A 140 14.76 -11.52 0.41
N GLU A 141 15.94 -11.72 1.00
CA GLU A 141 16.11 -12.68 2.09
C GLU A 141 15.60 -12.09 3.41
N THR A 142 14.81 -12.85 4.16
CA THR A 142 14.27 -12.40 5.46
C THR A 142 15.39 -12.40 6.51
N VAL A 143 15.57 -11.25 7.17
CA VAL A 143 16.49 -11.09 8.31
C VAL A 143 15.79 -11.48 9.61
N GLY A 144 14.56 -11.00 9.82
CA GLY A 144 13.73 -11.32 10.97
C GLY A 144 12.79 -10.20 11.40
N CYS A 145 12.06 -10.42 12.46
CA CYS A 145 11.16 -9.46 13.06
C CYS A 145 11.94 -8.23 13.58
N TYR A 146 11.42 -7.03 13.32
CA TYR A 146 12.08 -5.77 13.70
C TYR A 146 11.18 -4.94 14.63
N ASP A 147 11.66 -4.65 15.83
CA ASP A 147 10.93 -3.98 16.91
C ASP A 147 11.56 -2.64 17.33
N PHE A 148 12.39 -2.04 16.47
CA PHE A 148 13.11 -0.79 16.76
C PHE A 148 13.96 -0.89 18.03
N GLY A 149 14.67 -2.01 18.19
CA GLY A 149 15.54 -2.26 19.34
C GLY A 149 14.77 -2.50 20.64
N GLY A 150 13.62 -3.13 20.57
CA GLY A 150 12.74 -3.41 21.71
C GLY A 150 11.88 -2.23 22.16
N LYS A 151 11.83 -1.14 21.38
CA LYS A 151 11.08 0.07 21.72
C LYS A 151 9.64 0.04 21.22
N LEU A 152 9.35 -0.68 20.14
CA LEU A 152 8.01 -0.82 19.59
C LEU A 152 7.29 -2.02 20.22
N ASN A 153 6.22 -1.73 20.96
CA ASN A 153 5.34 -2.73 21.59
C ASN A 153 3.91 -2.64 21.01
N ASP A 154 3.79 -2.34 19.72
CA ASP A 154 2.53 -2.22 19.00
C ASP A 154 2.72 -2.71 17.56
N ALA A 155 1.61 -2.86 16.83
CA ALA A 155 1.66 -3.14 15.40
C ALA A 155 2.17 -1.90 14.64
N MET A 156 2.65 -2.11 13.41
CA MET A 156 3.02 -1.03 12.51
C MET A 156 2.10 -1.06 11.29
N THR A 157 1.45 0.07 10.99
CA THR A 157 0.66 0.20 9.74
C THR A 157 1.49 -0.21 8.52
N ALA A 158 0.82 -0.74 7.50
CA ALA A 158 1.46 -1.01 6.21
C ALA A 158 1.65 0.28 5.35
N HIS A 159 1.15 1.43 5.82
CA HIS A 159 1.18 2.72 5.14
C HIS A 159 1.97 3.80 5.89
N PRO A 160 3.20 3.54 6.33
CA PRO A 160 4.00 4.58 6.98
C PRO A 160 4.28 5.73 6.00
N LYS A 161 4.48 6.93 6.55
CA LYS A 161 4.81 8.13 5.76
C LYS A 161 6.23 8.58 6.12
N ILE A 162 7.07 8.75 5.12
CA ILE A 162 8.42 9.29 5.29
C ILE A 162 8.39 10.76 4.91
N CYS A 163 8.75 11.62 5.86
CA CYS A 163 8.82 13.06 5.62
C CYS A 163 10.05 13.38 4.75
N PRO A 164 9.88 13.91 3.52
CA PRO A 164 11.01 14.14 2.63
C PRO A 164 11.95 15.26 3.10
N THR A 165 11.50 16.12 4.00
CA THR A 165 12.29 17.24 4.52
C THR A 165 13.07 16.91 5.78
N THR A 166 12.53 16.04 6.65
CA THR A 166 13.18 15.69 7.94
C THR A 166 13.75 14.27 7.95
N GLY A 167 13.35 13.41 6.99
CA GLY A 167 13.68 11.99 6.98
C GLY A 167 12.96 11.18 8.08
N GLU A 168 12.07 11.77 8.85
CA GLU A 168 11.29 11.09 9.88
C GLU A 168 10.30 10.11 9.25
N LEU A 169 10.18 8.93 9.86
CA LEU A 169 9.17 7.93 9.54
C LEU A 169 8.01 8.05 10.53
N HIS A 170 6.82 8.29 10.03
CA HIS A 170 5.58 8.37 10.79
C HIS A 170 4.73 7.13 10.51
N PHE A 171 4.19 6.53 11.57
CA PHE A 171 3.27 5.41 11.45
C PHE A 171 2.35 5.32 12.66
N PHE A 172 1.38 4.46 12.59
CA PHE A 172 0.51 4.11 13.72
C PHE A 172 0.39 2.59 13.82
N GLY A 173 0.01 2.11 15.01
CA GLY A 173 -0.47 0.77 15.25
C GLY A 173 -1.95 0.81 15.62
N TYR A 174 -2.70 -0.22 15.24
CA TYR A 174 -4.10 -0.38 15.64
C TYR A 174 -4.44 -1.85 15.84
N GLY A 175 -5.66 -2.13 16.27
CA GLY A 175 -6.16 -3.50 16.39
C GLY A 175 -6.05 -4.08 17.80
N ASN A 176 -5.72 -3.28 18.82
CA ASN A 176 -5.77 -3.71 20.20
C ASN A 176 -7.23 -3.84 20.65
N LEU A 177 -7.63 -5.00 21.19
CA LEU A 177 -9.00 -5.23 21.71
C LEU A 177 -9.32 -4.35 22.91
N PHE A 178 -8.30 -3.94 23.64
CA PHE A 178 -8.43 -3.04 24.81
C PHE A 178 -7.78 -1.69 24.49
N SER A 179 -8.39 -0.61 24.99
CA SER A 179 -7.83 0.75 24.82
C SER A 179 -6.39 0.85 25.36
N PRO A 180 -5.50 1.56 24.67
CA PRO A 180 -5.72 2.33 23.45
C PRO A 180 -5.86 1.42 22.20
N HIS A 181 -6.89 1.67 21.39
CA HIS A 181 -7.10 0.93 20.15
C HIS A 181 -6.15 1.36 19.02
N VAL A 182 -5.69 2.60 19.06
CA VAL A 182 -4.76 3.20 18.09
C VAL A 182 -3.63 3.89 18.86
N SER A 183 -2.40 3.77 18.35
CA SER A 183 -1.23 4.49 18.86
C SER A 183 -0.44 5.09 17.68
N TYR A 184 0.00 6.32 17.85
CA TYR A 184 0.87 7.00 16.88
C TYR A 184 2.33 6.88 17.28
N HIS A 185 3.19 6.68 16.26
CA HIS A 185 4.63 6.50 16.43
C HIS A 185 5.42 7.38 15.45
N ARG A 186 6.58 7.84 15.88
CA ARG A 186 7.55 8.56 15.06
C ARG A 186 8.95 8.04 15.28
N VAL A 187 9.64 7.79 14.19
CA VAL A 187 11.03 7.37 14.12
C VAL A 187 11.83 8.49 13.49
N ASP A 188 13.01 8.80 14.01
CA ASP A 188 13.87 9.81 13.41
C ASP A 188 14.59 9.31 12.14
N ALA A 189 15.31 10.20 11.46
CA ALA A 189 16.05 9.87 10.24
C ALA A 189 17.17 8.82 10.44
N ALA A 190 17.60 8.60 11.69
CA ALA A 190 18.60 7.58 12.05
C ALA A 190 17.97 6.21 12.36
N GLY A 191 16.64 6.10 12.35
CA GLY A 191 15.93 4.84 12.62
C GLY A 191 15.57 4.63 14.09
N GLU A 192 15.70 5.65 14.95
CA GLU A 192 15.37 5.56 16.36
C GLU A 192 13.89 5.92 16.62
N LEU A 193 13.15 5.05 17.29
CA LEU A 193 11.77 5.32 17.74
C LEU A 193 11.79 6.39 18.83
N THR A 194 11.27 7.58 18.53
CA THR A 194 11.34 8.77 19.41
C THR A 194 10.01 9.13 20.04
N ILE A 195 8.89 8.82 19.38
CA ILE A 195 7.52 9.09 19.86
C ILE A 195 6.71 7.82 19.81
N SER A 196 5.94 7.60 20.86
CA SER A 196 4.92 6.56 20.98
C SER A 196 3.81 7.09 21.88
N ARG A 197 2.60 7.26 21.34
CA ARG A 197 1.48 7.82 22.12
C ARG A 197 0.13 7.24 21.68
N PRO A 198 -0.83 7.05 22.61
CA PRO A 198 -2.19 6.67 22.28
C PRO A 198 -2.92 7.78 21.53
N ILE A 199 -3.82 7.37 20.64
CA ILE A 199 -4.82 8.21 19.98
C ILE A 199 -6.19 7.76 20.45
N ASP A 200 -6.99 8.70 20.93
CA ASP A 200 -8.30 8.40 21.50
C ASP A 200 -9.35 8.26 20.37
N VAL A 201 -9.81 7.03 20.16
CA VAL A 201 -10.89 6.66 19.26
C VAL A 201 -11.97 5.91 20.03
N GLU A 202 -13.23 5.98 19.58
CA GLU A 202 -14.37 5.48 20.36
C GLU A 202 -14.44 3.95 20.38
N ALA A 203 -13.98 3.29 19.30
CA ALA A 203 -13.97 1.84 19.21
C ALA A 203 -12.76 1.35 18.40
N LEU A 204 -12.58 0.04 18.36
CA LEU A 204 -11.61 -0.59 17.48
C LEU A 204 -12.11 -0.49 16.04
N THR A 205 -11.65 0.55 15.33
CA THR A 205 -11.91 0.78 13.91
C THR A 205 -10.78 0.19 13.05
N MET A 206 -11.10 -0.21 11.82
CA MET A 206 -10.09 -0.58 10.83
C MET A 206 -9.49 0.70 10.24
N MET A 207 -8.45 1.22 10.89
CA MET A 207 -7.69 2.36 10.39
C MET A 207 -6.55 1.84 9.49
N HIS A 208 -6.81 1.77 8.17
CA HIS A 208 -5.87 1.16 7.22
C HIS A 208 -4.72 2.09 6.86
N ASP A 209 -5.03 3.34 6.53
CA ASP A 209 -4.06 4.38 6.16
C ASP A 209 -4.29 5.65 7.00
N PHE A 210 -3.39 6.61 6.88
CA PHE A 210 -3.45 7.93 7.48
C PHE A 210 -2.71 8.93 6.59
N ALA A 211 -2.81 10.22 6.89
CA ALA A 211 -2.13 11.23 6.10
C ALA A 211 -1.10 12.01 6.95
N MET A 212 -0.15 12.62 6.25
CA MET A 212 0.85 13.51 6.82
C MET A 212 0.96 14.76 5.96
N THR A 213 1.08 15.92 6.62
CA THR A 213 1.48 17.19 6.00
C THR A 213 2.84 17.64 6.55
N SER A 214 3.34 18.79 6.13
CA SER A 214 4.55 19.37 6.74
C SER A 214 4.36 19.69 8.23
N GLY A 215 3.15 20.09 8.65
CA GLY A 215 2.83 20.50 10.01
C GLY A 215 1.98 19.53 10.82
N HIS A 216 1.29 18.57 10.18
CA HIS A 216 0.26 17.74 10.83
C HIS A 216 0.36 16.26 10.47
N VAL A 217 -0.29 15.45 11.30
CA VAL A 217 -0.65 14.06 11.02
C VAL A 217 -2.18 13.96 11.09
N ILE A 218 -2.80 13.24 10.15
CA ILE A 218 -4.25 13.12 10.04
C ILE A 218 -4.66 11.66 10.18
N PHE A 219 -5.43 11.33 11.22
CA PHE A 219 -5.99 10.01 11.46
C PHE A 219 -7.37 9.89 10.84
N LEU A 220 -7.67 8.72 10.26
CA LEU A 220 -8.93 8.43 9.56
C LEU A 220 -9.79 7.52 10.44
N ASP A 221 -10.62 8.12 11.29
CA ASP A 221 -11.53 7.38 12.20
C ASP A 221 -12.87 7.19 11.50
N LEU A 222 -13.02 6.00 10.85
CA LEU A 222 -14.06 5.71 9.86
C LEU A 222 -14.94 4.54 10.29
N PRO A 223 -16.17 4.38 9.73
CA PRO A 223 -17.21 3.50 10.26
C PRO A 223 -17.01 2.00 9.97
N ILE A 224 -15.80 1.52 9.76
CA ILE A 224 -15.52 0.07 9.71
C ILE A 224 -15.00 -0.38 11.08
N VAL A 225 -15.88 -1.02 11.85
CA VAL A 225 -15.65 -1.33 13.27
C VAL A 225 -15.52 -2.84 13.48
N PHE A 226 -14.70 -3.22 14.47
CA PHE A 226 -14.48 -4.62 14.83
C PHE A 226 -15.77 -5.27 15.34
N ASN A 227 -16.08 -6.44 14.81
CA ASN A 227 -17.26 -7.24 15.15
C ASN A 227 -16.83 -8.56 15.79
N ILE A 228 -17.07 -8.69 17.08
CA ILE A 228 -16.67 -9.85 17.88
C ILE A 228 -17.37 -11.14 17.43
N ASP A 229 -18.62 -11.06 16.98
CA ASP A 229 -19.38 -12.23 16.55
C ASP A 229 -18.75 -12.88 15.31
N ILE A 230 -18.22 -12.06 14.39
CA ILE A 230 -17.49 -12.56 13.23
C ILE A 230 -16.14 -13.15 13.69
N ALA A 231 -15.43 -12.45 14.57
CA ALA A 231 -14.12 -12.91 15.05
C ALA A 231 -14.18 -14.30 15.70
N VAL A 232 -15.28 -14.60 16.42
CA VAL A 232 -15.45 -15.89 17.11
C VAL A 232 -16.23 -16.93 16.31
N SER A 233 -16.80 -16.57 15.15
CA SER A 233 -17.61 -17.46 14.32
C SER A 233 -16.84 -18.61 13.69
N GLY A 234 -15.53 -18.44 13.52
CA GLY A 234 -14.66 -19.38 12.79
C GLY A 234 -14.86 -19.37 11.26
N SER A 235 -15.58 -18.35 10.70
CA SER A 235 -15.81 -18.23 9.25
C SER A 235 -14.51 -17.99 8.47
N GLY A 236 -13.49 -17.41 9.10
CA GLY A 236 -12.26 -16.95 8.44
C GLY A 236 -12.42 -15.58 7.74
N ASP A 237 -13.59 -14.94 7.87
CA ASP A 237 -13.83 -13.59 7.35
C ASP A 237 -13.07 -12.54 8.16
N MET A 238 -12.87 -11.36 7.54
CA MET A 238 -12.37 -10.18 8.24
C MET A 238 -13.38 -9.75 9.30
N PRO A 239 -12.97 -9.60 10.58
CA PRO A 239 -13.89 -9.29 11.68
C PRO A 239 -14.21 -7.80 11.78
N PHE A 240 -14.52 -7.16 10.64
CA PHE A 240 -14.86 -5.76 10.56
C PHE A 240 -16.11 -5.56 9.72
N ARG A 241 -16.99 -4.64 10.14
CA ARG A 241 -18.21 -4.29 9.43
C ARG A 241 -18.51 -2.81 9.56
N TRP A 242 -19.24 -2.30 8.60
CA TRP A 242 -19.77 -0.95 8.62
C TRP A 242 -20.82 -0.78 9.72
N GLU A 243 -20.64 0.29 10.54
CA GLU A 243 -21.56 0.69 11.61
C GLU A 243 -22.05 2.11 11.40
N ASP A 244 -23.33 2.27 11.03
CA ASP A 244 -23.90 3.58 10.69
C ASP A 244 -23.84 4.59 11.85
N GLU A 245 -24.00 4.12 13.09
CA GLU A 245 -24.02 4.96 14.28
C GLU A 245 -22.61 5.45 14.71
N TYR A 246 -21.54 4.87 14.12
CA TYR A 246 -20.17 5.27 14.47
C TYR A 246 -19.81 6.64 13.88
N GLY A 247 -20.30 6.95 12.70
CA GLY A 247 -19.93 8.17 11.97
C GLY A 247 -18.54 8.09 11.34
N ALA A 248 -18.04 9.23 10.85
CA ALA A 248 -16.73 9.38 10.26
C ALA A 248 -16.11 10.72 10.64
N ARG A 249 -14.83 10.74 10.98
CA ARG A 249 -14.12 11.96 11.36
C ARG A 249 -12.62 11.89 11.04
N LEU A 250 -12.01 13.05 10.85
CA LEU A 250 -10.58 13.22 10.64
C LEU A 250 -9.93 13.81 11.89
N GLY A 251 -8.93 13.14 12.44
CA GLY A 251 -8.20 13.59 13.64
C GLY A 251 -6.90 14.28 13.25
N VAL A 252 -6.75 15.56 13.53
CA VAL A 252 -5.57 16.36 13.20
C VAL A 252 -4.70 16.57 14.43
N LEU A 253 -3.44 16.10 14.34
CA LEU A 253 -2.41 16.26 15.36
C LEU A 253 -1.25 17.09 14.81
N ARG A 254 -0.80 18.09 15.55
CA ARG A 254 0.39 18.87 15.20
C ARG A 254 1.67 18.04 15.38
N ARG A 255 2.55 18.10 14.38
CA ARG A 255 3.84 17.37 14.43
C ARG A 255 4.85 18.01 15.38
N ASP A 256 4.78 19.32 15.59
CA ASP A 256 5.63 20.07 16.53
C ASP A 256 5.14 19.97 17.99
N ASP A 257 3.90 19.50 18.20
CA ASP A 257 3.36 19.17 19.52
C ASP A 257 2.75 17.75 19.52
N PRO A 258 3.61 16.71 19.43
CA PRO A 258 3.15 15.34 19.22
C PRO A 258 2.39 14.75 20.42
N PHE A 259 2.39 15.39 21.59
CA PHE A 259 1.61 15.01 22.78
C PHE A 259 0.43 15.97 23.02
N GLY A 260 0.21 16.93 22.15
CA GLY A 260 -0.90 17.85 22.18
C GLY A 260 -2.26 17.20 21.89
N GLU A 261 -3.29 18.00 21.88
CA GLU A 261 -4.65 17.56 21.58
C GLU A 261 -4.81 17.16 20.10
N VAL A 262 -5.51 16.05 19.86
CA VAL A 262 -6.01 15.69 18.52
C VAL A 262 -7.33 16.42 18.31
N ARG A 263 -7.39 17.28 17.29
CA ARG A 263 -8.63 17.96 16.91
C ARG A 263 -9.40 17.12 15.91
N TRP A 264 -10.64 16.77 16.23
CA TRP A 264 -11.51 15.97 15.39
C TRP A 264 -12.44 16.83 14.55
N PHE A 265 -12.65 16.42 13.30
CA PHE A 265 -13.47 17.10 12.30
C PHE A 265 -14.37 16.06 11.65
N ASP A 266 -15.68 16.21 11.81
CA ASP A 266 -16.66 15.31 11.23
C ASP A 266 -16.68 15.46 9.71
N ILE A 267 -16.88 14.32 9.02
CA ILE A 267 -17.02 14.22 7.57
C ILE A 267 -18.22 13.34 7.23
N ASP A 268 -18.65 13.36 5.97
CA ASP A 268 -19.66 12.42 5.50
C ASP A 268 -19.16 10.98 5.62
N PRO A 269 -19.98 10.03 6.14
CA PRO A 269 -19.58 8.64 6.28
C PRO A 269 -19.04 8.07 4.98
N CYS A 270 -17.87 7.46 5.08
CA CYS A 270 -17.16 6.86 3.95
C CYS A 270 -16.09 5.89 4.47
N TYR A 271 -15.45 5.17 3.55
CA TYR A 271 -14.24 4.46 3.87
C TYR A 271 -13.09 4.85 2.92
N ILE A 272 -11.88 4.88 3.45
CA ILE A 272 -10.65 5.21 2.73
C ILE A 272 -9.65 4.09 3.01
N PHE A 273 -9.32 3.30 1.98
CA PHE A 273 -8.16 2.41 2.09
C PHE A 273 -6.87 3.19 1.90
N HIS A 274 -6.79 4.02 0.87
CA HIS A 274 -5.51 4.63 0.49
C HIS A 274 -5.61 6.14 0.32
N VAL A 275 -4.65 6.82 0.95
CA VAL A 275 -4.42 8.26 0.81
C VAL A 275 -3.42 8.52 -0.31
N ALA A 276 -3.76 9.40 -1.24
CA ALA A 276 -2.83 9.89 -2.24
C ALA A 276 -1.81 10.83 -1.60
N ASN A 277 -2.29 11.89 -0.96
CA ASN A 277 -1.45 12.88 -0.28
C ASN A 277 -2.27 13.80 0.64
N ALA A 278 -1.58 14.53 1.52
CA ALA A 278 -2.14 15.70 2.18
C ALA A 278 -1.07 16.80 2.28
N TYR A 279 -1.51 18.05 2.35
CA TYR A 279 -0.60 19.19 2.53
C TYR A 279 -1.26 20.36 3.23
N ASP A 280 -0.43 21.23 3.83
CA ASP A 280 -0.88 22.47 4.45
C ASP A 280 -1.01 23.57 3.38
N ASP A 281 -2.18 24.23 3.31
CA ASP A 281 -2.50 25.40 2.48
C ASP A 281 -2.89 26.55 3.41
N GLY A 282 -1.89 27.18 4.03
CA GLY A 282 -2.09 28.16 5.10
C GLY A 282 -2.70 27.52 6.35
N GLU A 283 -3.89 27.98 6.76
CA GLU A 283 -4.66 27.41 7.88
C GLU A 283 -5.63 26.31 7.42
N THR A 284 -5.51 25.82 6.19
CA THR A 284 -6.32 24.75 5.64
C THR A 284 -5.44 23.54 5.38
N ILE A 285 -5.88 22.35 5.77
CA ILE A 285 -5.30 21.10 5.31
C ILE A 285 -6.09 20.60 4.10
N VAL A 286 -5.37 20.24 3.05
CA VAL A 286 -5.93 19.55 1.88
C VAL A 286 -5.57 18.07 1.99
N LEU A 287 -6.57 17.19 1.94
CA LEU A 287 -6.41 15.74 1.93
C LEU A 287 -7.00 15.19 0.63
N GLN A 288 -6.23 14.38 -0.08
CA GLN A 288 -6.63 13.71 -1.31
C GLN A 288 -6.49 12.20 -1.14
N ALA A 289 -7.57 11.47 -1.36
CA ALA A 289 -7.62 10.02 -1.17
C ALA A 289 -8.66 9.38 -2.08
N VAL A 290 -8.63 8.05 -2.17
CA VAL A 290 -9.71 7.28 -2.81
C VAL A 290 -10.77 6.94 -1.78
N ARG A 291 -12.04 7.24 -2.10
CA ARG A 291 -13.18 7.16 -1.21
C ARG A 291 -14.18 6.11 -1.70
N TYR A 292 -14.50 5.17 -0.83
CA TYR A 292 -15.65 4.28 -0.95
C TYR A 292 -16.86 4.94 -0.26
N ALA A 293 -18.01 5.01 -0.95
CA ALA A 293 -19.23 5.52 -0.33
C ALA A 293 -19.68 4.60 0.81
N GLU A 294 -19.63 3.30 0.58
CA GLU A 294 -19.89 2.24 1.57
C GLU A 294 -18.96 1.05 1.34
N LEU A 295 -18.61 0.32 2.41
CA LEU A 295 -17.77 -0.86 2.34
C LEU A 295 -18.15 -1.85 3.45
N TRP A 296 -18.12 -3.16 3.16
CA TRP A 296 -18.32 -4.25 4.12
C TRP A 296 -19.59 -4.15 4.99
N ARG A 297 -20.67 -3.68 4.40
CA ARG A 297 -21.94 -3.49 5.12
C ARG A 297 -22.60 -4.82 5.50
N LYS A 298 -22.56 -5.83 4.63
CA LYS A 298 -23.22 -7.14 4.86
C LYS A 298 -22.27 -8.32 4.81
N ASP A 299 -21.32 -8.28 3.92
CA ASP A 299 -20.30 -9.29 3.71
C ASP A 299 -18.95 -8.61 3.56
N GLY A 300 -17.87 -9.35 3.51
CA GLY A 300 -16.53 -8.83 3.33
C GLY A 300 -16.21 -8.43 1.88
N GLY A 301 -17.20 -8.27 1.02
CA GLY A 301 -17.02 -7.90 -0.39
C GLY A 301 -16.74 -6.41 -0.58
N PHE A 302 -15.99 -6.08 -1.62
CA PHE A 302 -15.59 -4.70 -1.94
C PHE A 302 -16.71 -3.90 -2.63
N GLY A 303 -17.97 -4.29 -2.57
CA GLY A 303 -19.20 -3.60 -2.99
C GLY A 303 -19.04 -2.51 -4.04
N ASP A 304 -18.98 -1.26 -3.60
CA ASP A 304 -18.82 -0.10 -4.46
C ASP A 304 -17.37 0.15 -4.87
N SER A 305 -17.19 0.84 -5.99
CA SER A 305 -15.86 1.27 -6.45
C SER A 305 -15.44 2.55 -5.74
N ALA A 306 -14.15 2.66 -5.43
CA ALA A 306 -13.58 3.90 -4.91
C ALA A 306 -13.37 4.92 -6.03
N VAL A 307 -13.47 6.20 -5.69
CA VAL A 307 -13.22 7.32 -6.59
C VAL A 307 -12.30 8.35 -5.92
N LEU A 308 -11.56 9.11 -6.72
CA LEU A 308 -10.67 10.14 -6.20
C LEU A 308 -11.46 11.29 -5.60
N TRP A 309 -11.14 11.66 -4.36
CA TRP A 309 -11.86 12.63 -3.55
C TRP A 309 -10.92 13.61 -2.87
N ASN A 310 -11.45 14.79 -2.50
CA ASN A 310 -10.68 15.84 -1.83
C ASN A 310 -11.46 16.40 -0.63
N TRP A 311 -10.78 16.51 0.51
CA TRP A 311 -11.25 17.19 1.72
C TRP A 311 -10.40 18.41 1.98
N ARG A 312 -11.04 19.51 2.36
CA ARG A 312 -10.37 20.73 2.83
C ARG A 312 -10.83 21.04 4.25
N ILE A 313 -9.91 20.93 5.19
CA ILE A 313 -10.15 21.13 6.63
C ILE A 313 -9.67 22.53 7.00
N ASP A 314 -10.57 23.47 7.27
CA ASP A 314 -10.22 24.80 7.79
C ASP A 314 -9.96 24.70 9.30
N LEU A 315 -8.71 24.81 9.69
CA LEU A 315 -8.27 24.67 11.09
C LEU A 315 -8.74 25.84 11.96
N ARG A 316 -9.04 26.99 11.38
CA ARG A 316 -9.50 28.17 12.10
C ARG A 316 -11.00 28.09 12.40
N THR A 317 -11.83 27.70 11.43
CA THR A 317 -13.29 27.64 11.59
C THR A 317 -13.78 26.28 12.09
N GLY A 318 -13.00 25.22 11.89
CA GLY A 318 -13.40 23.85 12.21
C GLY A 318 -14.31 23.24 11.14
N THR A 319 -14.43 23.84 9.96
CA THR A 319 -15.29 23.32 8.89
C THR A 319 -14.51 22.42 7.93
N VAL A 320 -15.19 21.40 7.40
CA VAL A 320 -14.67 20.56 6.32
C VAL A 320 -15.52 20.75 5.09
N THR A 321 -14.90 20.87 3.93
CA THR A 321 -15.57 20.82 2.63
C THR A 321 -15.04 19.64 1.85
N GLU A 322 -15.94 18.94 1.18
CA GLU A 322 -15.66 17.67 0.49
C GLU A 322 -16.14 17.75 -0.95
N HIS A 323 -15.36 17.21 -1.88
CA HIS A 323 -15.81 17.07 -3.26
C HIS A 323 -15.09 15.95 -3.99
N GLN A 324 -15.80 15.33 -4.90
CA GLN A 324 -15.27 14.34 -5.82
C GLN A 324 -14.40 15.03 -6.87
N LEU A 325 -13.22 14.45 -7.15
CA LEU A 325 -12.31 14.97 -8.18
C LEU A 325 -12.54 14.28 -9.53
N ASP A 326 -12.90 13.00 -9.52
CA ASP A 326 -13.15 12.21 -10.73
C ASP A 326 -14.19 11.12 -10.44
N ASP A 327 -14.89 10.62 -11.45
CA ASP A 327 -15.91 9.57 -11.35
C ASP A 327 -15.41 8.18 -11.76
N ARG A 328 -14.15 8.07 -12.21
CA ARG A 328 -13.55 6.77 -12.53
C ARG A 328 -13.32 5.95 -11.28
N ALA A 329 -13.64 4.65 -11.39
CA ALA A 329 -13.24 3.66 -10.39
C ALA A 329 -11.72 3.51 -10.38
N VAL A 330 -11.07 3.90 -9.29
CA VAL A 330 -9.62 3.86 -9.13
C VAL A 330 -9.22 3.44 -7.72
N GLU A 331 -8.04 2.85 -7.60
CA GLU A 331 -7.40 2.50 -6.33
C GLU A 331 -5.88 2.66 -6.40
N PHE A 332 -5.19 2.42 -5.28
CA PHE A 332 -3.73 2.54 -5.16
C PHE A 332 -3.19 3.90 -5.63
N PRO A 333 -3.68 5.03 -5.10
CA PRO A 333 -3.21 6.34 -5.49
C PRO A 333 -1.79 6.58 -4.97
N ARG A 334 -0.90 7.03 -5.86
CA ARG A 334 0.49 7.38 -5.52
C ARG A 334 0.84 8.74 -6.08
N ILE A 335 1.75 9.43 -5.40
CA ILE A 335 2.39 10.66 -5.86
C ILE A 335 3.90 10.45 -5.98
N ASP A 336 4.64 11.47 -6.34
CA ASP A 336 6.08 11.52 -6.13
C ASP A 336 6.40 11.57 -4.63
N ASP A 337 7.03 10.52 -4.10
CA ASP A 337 7.32 10.37 -2.67
C ASP A 337 8.17 11.54 -2.10
N ARG A 338 8.92 12.27 -2.95
CA ARG A 338 9.64 13.50 -2.57
C ARG A 338 8.70 14.64 -2.16
N LEU A 339 7.40 14.51 -2.45
CA LEU A 339 6.34 15.48 -2.15
C LEU A 339 5.36 14.97 -1.09
N ALA A 340 5.66 13.88 -0.41
CA ALA A 340 4.83 13.41 0.70
C ALA A 340 4.67 14.51 1.77
N GLY A 341 3.44 14.94 2.03
CA GLY A 341 3.14 16.04 2.94
C GLY A 341 3.27 17.45 2.34
N LEU A 342 3.59 17.57 1.06
CA LEU A 342 3.75 18.82 0.32
C LEU A 342 2.78 18.84 -0.89
N PRO A 343 2.46 20.03 -1.46
CA PRO A 343 1.63 20.09 -2.66
C PRO A 343 2.26 19.31 -3.83
N ALA A 344 1.59 18.26 -4.28
CA ALA A 344 1.93 17.53 -5.49
C ALA A 344 1.06 18.00 -6.66
N ARG A 345 1.60 17.96 -7.87
CA ARG A 345 0.83 18.23 -9.08
C ARG A 345 0.17 16.98 -9.63
N TYR A 346 0.87 15.85 -9.58
CA TYR A 346 0.37 14.62 -10.16
C TYR A 346 0.13 13.54 -9.11
N ALA A 347 -0.99 12.84 -9.28
CA ALA A 347 -1.24 11.56 -8.65
C ALA A 347 -1.50 10.51 -9.74
N VAL A 348 -1.05 9.29 -9.52
CA VAL A 348 -1.34 8.15 -10.39
C VAL A 348 -2.10 7.10 -9.61
N SER A 349 -3.14 6.52 -10.21
CA SER A 349 -3.94 5.45 -9.62
C SER A 349 -4.12 4.30 -10.58
N VAL A 350 -4.46 3.12 -10.06
CA VAL A 350 -4.83 1.95 -10.84
C VAL A 350 -6.33 2.03 -11.17
N GLY A 351 -6.65 2.00 -12.46
CA GLY A 351 -8.01 1.90 -12.98
C GLY A 351 -8.29 0.52 -13.58
N ASP A 352 -9.39 0.43 -14.34
CA ASP A 352 -9.74 -0.79 -15.07
C ASP A 352 -8.79 -0.99 -16.27
N ALA A 353 -7.90 -1.97 -16.18
CA ALA A 353 -6.85 -2.27 -17.17
C ALA A 353 -5.97 -1.05 -17.52
N SER A 354 -5.81 -0.11 -16.61
CA SER A 354 -5.13 1.15 -16.89
C SER A 354 -4.43 1.72 -15.66
N LEU A 355 -3.48 2.62 -15.93
CA LEU A 355 -3.01 3.61 -14.97
C LEU A 355 -3.61 4.96 -15.35
N VAL A 356 -4.14 5.68 -14.37
CA VAL A 356 -4.73 7.01 -14.54
C VAL A 356 -3.88 8.03 -13.80
N ARG A 357 -3.31 8.98 -14.53
CA ARG A 357 -2.57 10.11 -13.94
C ARG A 357 -3.45 11.35 -13.92
N TYR A 358 -3.64 11.90 -12.75
CA TYR A 358 -4.39 13.13 -12.49
C TYR A 358 -3.45 14.33 -12.37
N ASP A 359 -3.75 15.42 -13.04
CA ASP A 359 -3.20 16.74 -12.72
C ASP A 359 -4.09 17.38 -11.65
N LEU A 360 -3.63 17.34 -10.40
CA LEU A 360 -4.40 17.80 -9.22
C LEU A 360 -4.63 19.32 -9.21
N ARG A 361 -3.98 20.09 -10.09
CA ARG A 361 -4.16 21.53 -10.23
C ARG A 361 -5.28 21.88 -11.19
N THR A 362 -5.40 21.12 -12.30
CA THR A 362 -6.38 21.40 -13.36
C THR A 362 -7.61 20.50 -13.27
N GLY A 363 -7.48 19.35 -12.62
CA GLY A 363 -8.49 18.29 -12.58
C GLY A 363 -8.47 17.40 -13.84
N ASP A 364 -7.52 17.61 -14.77
CA ASP A 364 -7.39 16.78 -15.95
C ASP A 364 -6.85 15.40 -15.58
N ALA A 365 -7.30 14.37 -16.33
CA ALA A 365 -6.79 13.02 -16.19
C ALA A 365 -6.32 12.45 -17.52
N VAL A 366 -5.20 11.75 -17.50
CA VAL A 366 -4.61 11.05 -18.64
C VAL A 366 -4.51 9.57 -18.30
N GLU A 367 -4.98 8.71 -19.21
CA GLU A 367 -5.03 7.27 -19.03
C GLU A 367 -4.03 6.55 -19.94
N HIS A 368 -3.27 5.62 -19.38
CA HIS A 368 -2.49 4.64 -20.13
C HIS A 368 -3.12 3.25 -19.97
N ARG A 369 -3.65 2.67 -21.04
CA ARG A 369 -4.31 1.37 -21.03
C ARG A 369 -3.35 0.25 -21.40
N PHE A 370 -3.57 -0.93 -20.79
CA PHE A 370 -2.78 -2.14 -21.05
C PHE A 370 -3.64 -3.22 -21.70
N GLY A 371 -3.02 -4.00 -22.59
CA GLY A 371 -3.70 -5.07 -23.31
C GLY A 371 -4.65 -4.55 -24.40
N THR A 372 -5.67 -5.34 -24.69
CA THR A 372 -6.71 -5.01 -25.67
C THR A 372 -8.09 -5.11 -25.02
N PRO A 373 -9.16 -4.58 -25.65
CA PRO A 373 -10.52 -4.74 -25.09
C PRO A 373 -10.95 -6.19 -24.87
N ASP A 374 -10.47 -7.13 -25.72
CA ASP A 374 -10.78 -8.56 -25.62
C ASP A 374 -9.86 -9.30 -24.62
N ALA A 375 -8.73 -8.71 -24.27
CA ALA A 375 -7.74 -9.25 -23.33
C ALA A 375 -7.11 -8.09 -22.52
N PRO A 376 -7.87 -7.52 -21.56
CA PRO A 376 -7.40 -6.39 -20.78
C PRO A 376 -6.23 -6.79 -19.88
N GLY A 377 -5.16 -6.00 -19.91
CA GLY A 377 -4.00 -6.19 -19.04
C GLY A 377 -4.32 -5.81 -17.59
N GLY A 378 -3.61 -6.39 -16.63
CA GLY A 378 -3.80 -6.14 -15.20
C GLY A 378 -2.64 -5.37 -14.59
N PRO A 379 -2.65 -4.02 -14.58
CA PRO A 379 -1.61 -3.26 -13.89
C PRO A 379 -1.75 -3.37 -12.37
N GLY A 380 -0.60 -3.38 -11.69
CA GLY A 380 -0.52 -3.12 -10.26
C GLY A 380 -0.22 -1.66 -9.96
N GLU A 381 -0.02 -1.34 -8.67
CA GLU A 381 0.37 -0.01 -8.21
C GLU A 381 1.60 0.51 -8.97
N ALA A 382 1.54 1.78 -9.40
CA ALA A 382 2.64 2.43 -10.08
C ALA A 382 3.46 3.30 -9.11
N VAL A 383 4.79 3.21 -9.22
CA VAL A 383 5.73 4.01 -8.42
C VAL A 383 6.40 5.02 -9.35
N PHE A 384 6.43 6.28 -8.96
CA PHE A 384 7.20 7.31 -9.65
C PHE A 384 8.67 7.25 -9.24
N ILE A 385 9.56 7.26 -10.22
CA ILE A 385 11.01 7.30 -10.02
C ILE A 385 11.55 8.56 -10.68
N PRO A 386 12.02 9.55 -9.90
CA PRO A 386 12.55 10.78 -10.45
C PRO A 386 13.84 10.53 -11.23
N SER A 387 14.01 11.21 -12.36
CA SER A 387 15.31 11.25 -13.04
C SER A 387 16.33 12.01 -12.17
N PRO A 388 17.53 11.48 -11.98
CA PRO A 388 18.60 12.19 -11.30
C PRO A 388 19.15 13.37 -12.12
N SER A 389 18.85 13.42 -13.43
CA SER A 389 19.27 14.47 -14.34
C SER A 389 18.14 15.51 -14.54
N GLY A 390 18.50 16.79 -14.50
CA GLY A 390 17.57 17.89 -14.78
C GLY A 390 16.94 18.54 -13.53
N ALA A 391 15.95 19.42 -13.78
CA ALA A 391 15.25 20.10 -12.69
C ALA A 391 14.34 19.13 -11.93
N PRO A 392 14.14 19.29 -10.62
CA PRO A 392 13.16 18.52 -9.87
C PRO A 392 11.75 18.92 -10.35
N ASP A 393 11.19 18.09 -11.24
CA ASP A 393 9.86 18.21 -11.81
C ASP A 393 9.20 16.83 -11.74
N GLU A 394 7.93 16.76 -11.39
CA GLU A 394 7.13 15.54 -11.33
C GLU A 394 6.86 14.91 -12.72
N SER A 395 7.17 15.61 -13.81
CA SER A 395 7.17 15.07 -15.18
C SER A 395 8.55 14.59 -15.64
N ASN A 396 9.60 14.76 -14.83
CA ASN A 396 10.97 14.35 -15.15
C ASN A 396 11.34 13.07 -14.42
N GLY A 397 11.00 11.94 -15.01
CA GLY A 397 11.21 10.62 -14.44
C GLY A 397 10.35 9.55 -15.10
N TRP A 398 10.11 8.49 -14.39
CA TRP A 398 9.41 7.32 -14.92
C TRP A 398 8.39 6.79 -13.92
N TYR A 399 7.33 6.17 -14.44
CA TYR A 399 6.44 5.32 -13.64
C TYR A 399 6.78 3.85 -13.91
N MET A 400 6.87 3.06 -12.85
CA MET A 400 7.04 1.61 -12.94
C MET A 400 5.87 0.88 -12.31
N ALA A 401 5.41 -0.19 -12.99
CA ALA A 401 4.40 -1.10 -12.48
C ALA A 401 4.60 -2.51 -13.03
N TYR A 402 4.26 -3.53 -12.25
CA TYR A 402 4.01 -4.85 -12.82
C TYR A 402 2.68 -4.85 -13.55
N VAL A 403 2.66 -5.43 -14.73
CA VAL A 403 1.47 -5.57 -15.57
C VAL A 403 1.30 -7.04 -15.94
N TYR A 404 0.14 -7.58 -15.64
CA TYR A 404 -0.23 -8.95 -16.03
C TYR A 404 -0.80 -8.96 -17.44
N ASP A 405 -0.33 -9.90 -18.26
CA ASP A 405 -0.87 -10.22 -19.58
C ASP A 405 -1.70 -11.51 -19.49
N PRO A 406 -3.03 -11.43 -19.68
CA PRO A 406 -3.89 -12.60 -19.61
C PRO A 406 -3.76 -13.55 -20.81
N VAL A 407 -3.19 -13.10 -21.94
CA VAL A 407 -3.00 -13.92 -23.14
C VAL A 407 -1.87 -14.92 -22.93
N ASP A 408 -0.74 -14.40 -22.46
CA ASP A 408 0.47 -15.21 -22.23
C ASP A 408 0.52 -15.80 -20.80
N ASN A 409 -0.42 -15.42 -19.93
CA ASN A 409 -0.42 -15.73 -18.49
C ASN A 409 0.93 -15.39 -17.85
N ALA A 410 1.46 -14.24 -18.16
CA ALA A 410 2.77 -13.76 -17.75
C ALA A 410 2.68 -12.34 -17.21
N SER A 411 3.76 -11.82 -16.64
CA SER A 411 3.85 -10.42 -16.25
C SER A 411 5.08 -9.75 -16.84
N GLU A 412 4.97 -8.44 -16.99
CA GLU A 412 6.06 -7.55 -17.38
C GLU A 412 6.27 -6.50 -16.28
N LEU A 413 7.51 -6.03 -16.10
CA LEU A 413 7.74 -4.73 -15.46
C LEU A 413 7.74 -3.67 -16.56
N VAL A 414 6.75 -2.79 -16.51
CA VAL A 414 6.57 -1.71 -17.49
C VAL A 414 7.16 -0.42 -16.94
N ILE A 415 7.87 0.31 -17.80
CA ILE A 415 8.47 1.61 -17.51
C ILE A 415 7.87 2.63 -18.47
N LEU A 416 7.11 3.60 -17.94
CA LEU A 416 6.49 4.71 -18.67
C LEU A 416 7.30 5.99 -18.47
N ASP A 417 7.46 6.80 -19.54
CA ASP A 417 7.99 8.16 -19.41
C ASP A 417 6.93 9.05 -18.76
N ALA A 418 7.29 9.73 -17.67
CA ALA A 418 6.37 10.62 -17.00
C ALA A 418 5.98 11.85 -17.84
N ALA A 419 6.84 12.28 -18.79
CA ALA A 419 6.51 13.36 -19.71
C ALA A 419 5.53 12.94 -20.80
N ASP A 420 5.56 11.66 -21.20
CA ASP A 420 4.67 11.06 -22.20
C ASP A 420 3.90 9.86 -21.65
N PHE A 421 3.15 10.11 -20.57
CA PHE A 421 2.46 9.07 -19.79
C PHE A 421 1.50 8.19 -20.60
N ALA A 422 0.83 8.75 -21.60
CA ALA A 422 -0.08 8.00 -22.50
C ALA A 422 0.65 7.32 -23.67
N GLY A 423 1.92 7.64 -23.89
CA GLY A 423 2.74 7.09 -24.97
C GLY A 423 3.13 5.63 -24.76
N GLU A 424 3.88 5.09 -25.72
CA GLU A 424 4.40 3.74 -25.61
C GLU A 424 5.41 3.64 -24.46
N PRO A 425 5.41 2.55 -23.67
CA PRO A 425 6.41 2.32 -22.63
C PRO A 425 7.85 2.40 -23.20
N VAL A 426 8.72 3.11 -22.49
CA VAL A 426 10.13 3.19 -22.85
C VAL A 426 10.83 1.83 -22.74
N ALA A 427 10.36 1.00 -21.80
CA ALA A 427 10.83 -0.38 -21.69
C ALA A 427 9.75 -1.29 -21.10
N ARG A 428 9.80 -2.57 -21.49
CA ARG A 428 9.05 -3.70 -20.92
C ARG A 428 10.02 -4.83 -20.62
N VAL A 429 10.21 -5.11 -19.34
CA VAL A 429 11.04 -6.23 -18.87
C VAL A 429 10.17 -7.47 -18.79
N GLN A 430 10.49 -8.50 -19.58
CA GLN A 430 9.74 -9.76 -19.59
C GLN A 430 10.12 -10.58 -18.35
N LEU A 431 9.12 -10.93 -17.54
CA LEU A 431 9.34 -11.75 -16.35
C LEU A 431 9.20 -13.25 -16.70
N PRO A 432 9.92 -14.12 -15.97
CA PRO A 432 9.91 -15.57 -16.24
C PRO A 432 8.58 -16.24 -15.85
N ARG A 433 7.72 -15.52 -15.12
CA ARG A 433 6.37 -15.94 -14.71
C ARG A 433 5.48 -14.73 -14.42
N ARG A 434 4.18 -14.98 -14.22
CA ARG A 434 3.27 -13.96 -13.73
C ARG A 434 3.63 -13.54 -12.30
N VAL A 435 3.36 -12.29 -11.98
CA VAL A 435 3.35 -11.74 -10.63
C VAL A 435 1.88 -11.65 -10.21
N PRO A 436 1.43 -12.43 -9.21
CA PRO A 436 0.03 -12.37 -8.76
C PRO A 436 -0.39 -10.97 -8.37
N TYR A 437 -1.68 -10.64 -8.47
CA TYR A 437 -2.17 -9.40 -7.88
C TYR A 437 -1.79 -9.33 -6.41
N GLY A 438 -1.34 -8.19 -5.98
CA GLY A 438 -0.87 -7.93 -4.61
C GLY A 438 -1.15 -6.49 -4.26
N PHE A 439 -0.34 -5.97 -3.35
CA PHE A 439 -0.58 -4.64 -2.80
C PHE A 439 0.51 -3.66 -3.24
N HIS A 440 1.35 -3.20 -2.31
CA HIS A 440 2.20 -2.04 -2.53
C HIS A 440 3.63 -2.42 -2.89
N GLY A 441 4.23 -1.53 -3.67
CA GLY A 441 5.61 -1.62 -4.06
C GLY A 441 6.37 -0.33 -3.84
N ASN A 442 7.69 -0.40 -3.99
CA ASN A 442 8.57 0.75 -3.97
C ASN A 442 9.78 0.57 -4.88
N TRP A 443 10.36 1.70 -5.25
CA TRP A 443 11.68 1.77 -5.80
C TRP A 443 12.71 2.07 -4.69
N ILE A 444 13.77 1.28 -4.63
CA ILE A 444 14.90 1.50 -3.71
C ILE A 444 16.12 1.78 -4.58
N SER A 445 16.64 2.99 -4.52
CA SER A 445 17.87 3.37 -5.22
C SER A 445 19.11 2.66 -4.62
N SER A 446 20.15 2.47 -5.45
CA SER A 446 21.44 1.89 -5.06
C SER A 446 22.20 2.72 -4.06
#